data_edd54eae6cce3cb092eedf68419a3881
#
_entry.id   edd54eae6cce3cb092eedf68419a3881
#
_cell.length_a   1.000
_cell.length_b   1.000
_cell.length_c   1.000
_cell.angle_alpha   90.00
_cell.angle_beta   90.00
_cell.angle_gamma   90.00
#
_symmetry.space_group_name_H-M   'P 1'
#
loop_
_entity.id
_entity.type
_entity.pdbx_description
1 polymer ?
#
loop_
_entity_poly.entity_id
_entity_poly.type
_entity_poly.pdbx_seq_one_letter_code
_entity_poly.pdbx_strand_id
1 'polypeptide(L)'
;MILFIYDHTFEGLLTCIFDAYFRKTFPDLLLMEGEPLPLFYDEAIHIATDEEKAGRVWRGLQKKISKHALFCLTCCWLSELPKVDEMLFRYIRKAINSPHSIETNFADPDVLELAKIYKRVDGERVHLMQFVRFQKAADGTFFAAVEPQFNALPLAVDHFKDRFADQRWLIYDVKRQYGYYYNLTEMEEVTFEDPRQAHLVTGMLNETLMDNDEKLFQKLWKTYFKSICIKERWNPQKHRQDMPVRYWKYLTEKQ
;
A
#
# COMPACT_ATOMS: atom_id res chain seq x y z
N MET A 1 -0.62 -32.99 5.42
CA MET A 1 -0.61 -31.54 5.11
C MET A 1 -1.86 -30.91 5.69
N ILE A 2 -1.69 -29.95 6.58
CA ILE A 2 -2.77 -29.22 7.26
C ILE A 2 -2.95 -27.88 6.57
N LEU A 3 -4.21 -27.55 6.23
CA LEU A 3 -4.59 -26.32 5.56
C LEU A 3 -5.36 -25.41 6.52
N PHE A 4 -5.03 -24.12 6.53
CA PHE A 4 -5.92 -23.10 7.09
C PHE A 4 -6.52 -22.30 5.96
N ILE A 5 -7.84 -22.15 5.97
CA ILE A 5 -8.62 -21.39 4.98
C ILE A 5 -9.22 -20.17 5.69
N TYR A 6 -8.97 -18.98 5.15
CA TYR A 6 -9.40 -17.74 5.77
C TYR A 6 -9.78 -16.69 4.72
N ASP A 7 -10.34 -15.57 5.14
CA ASP A 7 -10.89 -14.50 4.29
C ASP A 7 -9.85 -13.60 3.62
N HIS A 8 -8.57 -13.91 3.75
CA HIS A 8 -7.43 -13.13 3.23
C HIS A 8 -7.42 -11.67 3.71
N THR A 9 -7.90 -11.42 4.94
CA THR A 9 -7.70 -10.15 5.64
C THR A 9 -6.47 -10.22 6.54
N PHE A 10 -5.92 -9.05 6.93
CA PHE A 10 -4.79 -9.04 7.87
C PHE A 10 -5.19 -9.54 9.26
N GLU A 11 -6.40 -9.18 9.69
CA GLU A 11 -7.01 -9.67 10.92
C GLU A 11 -7.25 -11.19 10.86
N GLY A 12 -7.64 -11.71 9.70
CA GLY A 12 -7.77 -13.14 9.44
C GLY A 12 -6.43 -13.88 9.57
N LEU A 13 -5.35 -13.33 8.99
CA LEU A 13 -3.99 -13.88 9.15
C LEU A 13 -3.57 -13.91 10.64
N LEU A 14 -3.82 -12.83 11.38
CA LEU A 14 -3.52 -12.79 12.81
C LEU A 14 -4.39 -13.78 13.60
N THR A 15 -5.65 -13.98 13.19
CA THR A 15 -6.54 -14.99 13.76
C THR A 15 -6.01 -16.40 13.50
N CYS A 16 -5.50 -16.68 12.29
CA CYS A 16 -4.83 -17.95 11.96
C CYS A 16 -3.65 -18.22 12.90
N ILE A 17 -2.85 -17.20 13.20
CA ILE A 17 -1.74 -17.33 14.16
C ILE A 17 -2.27 -17.66 15.56
N PHE A 18 -3.28 -16.94 16.04
CA PHE A 18 -3.88 -17.22 17.34
C PHE A 18 -4.38 -18.67 17.42
N ASP A 19 -5.17 -19.09 16.45
CA ASP A 19 -5.77 -20.41 16.43
C ASP A 19 -4.72 -21.52 16.26
N ALA A 20 -3.63 -21.29 15.54
CA ALA A 20 -2.51 -22.23 15.44
C ALA A 20 -1.88 -22.51 16.80
N TYR A 21 -1.67 -21.50 17.64
CA TYR A 21 -1.15 -21.67 18.99
C TYR A 21 -2.20 -22.27 19.95
N PHE A 22 -3.45 -21.85 19.84
CA PHE A 22 -4.53 -22.34 20.70
C PHE A 22 -4.79 -23.85 20.47
N ARG A 23 -4.83 -24.26 19.20
CA ARG A 23 -5.02 -25.66 18.81
C ARG A 23 -3.75 -26.50 18.89
N LYS A 24 -2.57 -25.85 19.03
CA LYS A 24 -1.25 -26.47 18.92
C LYS A 24 -1.04 -27.17 17.57
N THR A 25 -1.70 -26.66 16.52
CA THR A 25 -1.68 -27.18 15.15
C THR A 25 -1.29 -26.05 14.21
N PHE A 26 -0.19 -26.24 13.48
CA PHE A 26 0.33 -25.23 12.59
C PHE A 26 0.05 -25.64 11.14
N PRO A 27 -0.46 -24.72 10.30
CA PRO A 27 -0.73 -25.04 8.90
C PRO A 27 0.57 -25.22 8.11
N ASP A 28 0.51 -26.13 7.14
CA ASP A 28 1.52 -26.27 6.09
C ASP A 28 1.28 -25.28 4.96
N LEU A 29 0.01 -24.88 4.74
CA LEU A 29 -0.43 -23.97 3.70
C LEU A 29 -1.57 -23.09 4.20
N LEU A 30 -1.53 -21.81 3.83
CA LEU A 30 -2.63 -20.87 3.99
C LEU A 30 -3.34 -20.71 2.65
N LEU A 31 -4.67 -20.75 2.65
CA LEU A 31 -5.50 -20.57 1.46
C LEU A 31 -6.56 -19.50 1.70
N MET A 32 -6.83 -18.73 0.66
CA MET A 32 -7.97 -17.81 0.67
C MET A 32 -9.28 -18.61 0.47
N GLU A 33 -10.35 -18.15 1.06
CA GLU A 33 -11.69 -18.71 0.80
C GLU A 33 -12.01 -18.67 -0.70
N GLY A 34 -12.44 -19.81 -1.23
CA GLY A 34 -12.74 -19.98 -2.66
C GLY A 34 -11.56 -20.45 -3.52
N GLU A 35 -10.34 -20.51 -2.99
CA GLU A 35 -9.21 -21.12 -3.72
C GLU A 35 -9.37 -22.65 -3.81
N PRO A 36 -8.89 -23.26 -4.92
CA PRO A 36 -8.96 -24.71 -5.09
C PRO A 36 -8.08 -25.42 -4.06
N LEU A 37 -8.66 -26.42 -3.40
CA LEU A 37 -7.92 -27.25 -2.46
C LEU A 37 -6.90 -28.14 -3.20
N PRO A 38 -5.73 -28.39 -2.59
CA PRO A 38 -4.79 -29.39 -3.08
C PRO A 38 -5.44 -30.78 -3.16
N LEU A 39 -4.95 -31.62 -4.09
CA LEU A 39 -5.49 -32.99 -4.26
C LEU A 39 -5.31 -33.86 -3.03
N PHE A 40 -4.28 -33.61 -2.24
CA PHE A 40 -3.95 -34.41 -1.05
C PHE A 40 -3.70 -33.50 0.14
N TYR A 41 -4.51 -33.64 1.17
CA TYR A 41 -4.34 -33.00 2.49
C TYR A 41 -4.96 -33.89 3.57
N ASP A 42 -4.49 -33.75 4.80
CA ASP A 42 -4.99 -34.50 5.94
C ASP A 42 -6.21 -33.80 6.58
N GLU A 43 -6.11 -32.48 6.71
CA GLU A 43 -7.14 -31.66 7.36
C GLU A 43 -7.18 -30.26 6.76
N ALA A 44 -8.40 -29.72 6.58
CA ALA A 44 -8.65 -28.35 6.19
C ALA A 44 -9.50 -27.66 7.26
N ILE A 45 -8.96 -26.61 7.86
CA ILE A 45 -9.57 -25.87 8.97
C ILE A 45 -9.94 -24.48 8.48
N HIS A 46 -11.25 -24.18 8.51
CA HIS A 46 -11.74 -22.83 8.24
C HIS A 46 -11.57 -21.95 9.48
N ILE A 47 -10.89 -20.81 9.31
CA ILE A 47 -10.63 -19.82 10.34
C ILE A 47 -11.49 -18.60 10.07
N ALA A 48 -12.56 -18.43 10.83
CA ALA A 48 -13.35 -17.21 10.80
C ALA A 48 -12.56 -16.08 11.48
N THR A 49 -12.47 -14.94 10.82
CA THR A 49 -11.78 -13.76 11.34
C THR A 49 -12.44 -13.28 12.63
N ASP A 50 -11.60 -13.05 13.65
CA ASP A 50 -11.98 -12.63 14.99
C ASP A 50 -11.07 -11.47 15.44
N GLU A 51 -11.63 -10.27 15.51
CA GLU A 51 -10.90 -9.06 15.86
C GLU A 51 -10.27 -9.11 17.26
N GLU A 52 -10.90 -9.77 18.23
CA GLU A 52 -10.34 -9.88 19.57
C GLU A 52 -9.08 -10.77 19.56
N LYS A 53 -9.14 -11.91 18.90
CA LYS A 53 -7.99 -12.82 18.73
C LYS A 53 -6.86 -12.12 17.96
N ALA A 54 -7.17 -11.49 16.82
CA ALA A 54 -6.22 -10.72 16.04
C ALA A 54 -5.55 -9.61 16.87
N GLY A 55 -6.36 -8.83 17.60
CA GLY A 55 -5.88 -7.79 18.51
C GLY A 55 -4.99 -8.32 19.64
N ARG A 56 -5.24 -9.53 20.14
CA ARG A 56 -4.36 -10.17 21.16
C ARG A 56 -2.99 -10.51 20.56
N VAL A 57 -2.95 -11.07 19.35
CA VAL A 57 -1.70 -11.37 18.65
C VAL A 57 -0.93 -10.07 18.37
N TRP A 58 -1.60 -9.06 17.85
CA TRP A 58 -0.98 -7.76 17.54
C TRP A 58 -0.38 -7.10 18.79
N ARG A 59 -1.13 -7.03 19.89
CA ARG A 59 -0.61 -6.52 21.17
C ARG A 59 0.57 -7.35 21.72
N GLY A 60 0.57 -8.65 21.47
CA GLY A 60 1.70 -9.53 21.78
C GLY A 60 2.95 -9.18 20.99
N LEU A 61 2.79 -8.96 19.68
CA LEU A 61 3.87 -8.54 18.77
C LEU A 61 4.43 -7.16 19.17
N GLN A 62 3.57 -6.18 19.48
CA GLN A 62 4.00 -4.86 19.93
C GLN A 62 4.93 -4.87 21.14
N LYS A 63 4.82 -5.88 22.00
CA LYS A 63 5.70 -6.08 23.17
C LYS A 63 7.01 -6.79 22.83
N LYS A 64 7.07 -7.45 21.68
CA LYS A 64 8.14 -8.39 21.35
C LYS A 64 9.07 -7.91 20.23
N ILE A 65 8.54 -7.15 19.29
CA ILE A 65 9.28 -6.59 18.15
C ILE A 65 9.22 -5.07 18.13
N SER A 66 10.16 -4.45 17.45
CA SER A 66 10.25 -2.99 17.35
C SER A 66 9.08 -2.40 16.56
N LYS A 67 8.82 -1.09 16.77
CA LYS A 67 7.85 -0.35 15.93
C LYS A 67 8.21 -0.40 14.45
N HIS A 68 9.51 -0.41 14.14
CA HIS A 68 9.97 -0.55 12.76
C HIS A 68 9.62 -1.92 12.18
N ALA A 69 9.82 -3.00 12.92
CA ALA A 69 9.45 -4.34 12.47
C ALA A 69 7.93 -4.50 12.28
N LEU A 70 7.11 -3.91 13.16
CA LEU A 70 5.65 -3.85 12.97
C LEU A 70 5.29 -3.12 11.68
N PHE A 71 5.92 -1.98 11.40
CA PHE A 71 5.72 -1.25 10.16
C PHE A 71 6.16 -2.06 8.93
N CYS A 72 7.27 -2.81 9.04
CA CYS A 72 7.69 -3.73 7.97
C CYS A 72 6.64 -4.82 7.70
N LEU A 73 6.01 -5.39 8.74
CA LEU A 73 4.91 -6.36 8.57
C LEU A 73 3.73 -5.75 7.81
N THR A 74 3.30 -4.54 8.21
CA THR A 74 2.23 -3.81 7.51
C THR A 74 2.60 -3.54 6.05
N CYS A 75 3.82 -3.07 5.77
CA CYS A 75 4.29 -2.88 4.39
C CYS A 75 4.30 -4.18 3.59
N CYS A 76 4.75 -5.29 4.20
CA CYS A 76 4.76 -6.57 3.51
C CYS A 76 3.35 -7.05 3.18
N TRP A 77 2.39 -6.89 4.09
CA TRP A 77 0.98 -7.18 3.83
C TRP A 77 0.45 -6.36 2.66
N LEU A 78 0.68 -5.05 2.69
CA LEU A 78 0.26 -4.11 1.63
C LEU A 78 1.02 -4.29 0.30
N SER A 79 2.01 -5.18 0.25
CA SER A 79 2.67 -5.53 -1.02
C SER A 79 1.76 -6.30 -1.97
N GLU A 80 0.76 -7.01 -1.45
CA GLU A 80 -0.15 -7.90 -2.21
C GLU A 80 0.62 -8.92 -3.07
N LEU A 81 1.83 -9.30 -2.64
CA LEU A 81 2.62 -10.30 -3.34
C LEU A 81 2.08 -11.71 -3.04
N PRO A 82 2.12 -12.62 -4.04
CA PRO A 82 1.73 -14.01 -3.82
C PRO A 82 2.52 -14.62 -2.65
N LYS A 83 1.83 -15.36 -1.78
CA LYS A 83 2.40 -16.09 -0.62
C LYS A 83 3.09 -15.20 0.42
N VAL A 84 2.81 -13.90 0.41
CA VAL A 84 3.32 -12.98 1.44
C VAL A 84 2.76 -13.31 2.81
N ASP A 85 1.52 -13.75 2.87
CA ASP A 85 0.81 -14.21 4.08
C ASP A 85 1.50 -15.42 4.73
N GLU A 86 1.89 -16.42 3.94
CA GLU A 86 2.67 -17.57 4.44
C GLU A 86 4.03 -17.13 5.03
N MET A 87 4.73 -16.22 4.34
CA MET A 87 6.00 -15.67 4.81
C MET A 87 5.80 -14.88 6.12
N LEU A 88 4.76 -14.05 6.20
CA LEU A 88 4.40 -13.30 7.40
C LEU A 88 4.03 -14.24 8.55
N PHE A 89 3.24 -15.28 8.29
CA PHE A 89 2.89 -16.29 9.28
C PHE A 89 4.16 -16.94 9.88
N ARG A 90 5.09 -17.40 9.02
CA ARG A 90 6.35 -18.00 9.47
C ARG A 90 7.21 -17.01 10.27
N TYR A 91 7.35 -15.77 9.77
CA TYR A 91 8.11 -14.74 10.47
C TYR A 91 7.52 -14.45 11.86
N ILE A 92 6.21 -14.21 11.94
CA ILE A 92 5.53 -13.92 13.22
C ILE A 92 5.67 -15.09 14.18
N ARG A 93 5.50 -16.33 13.73
CA ARG A 93 5.73 -17.53 14.51
C ARG A 93 7.15 -17.58 15.08
N LYS A 94 8.17 -17.32 14.26
CA LYS A 94 9.57 -17.25 14.70
C LYS A 94 9.78 -16.13 15.74
N ALA A 95 9.23 -14.95 15.49
CA ALA A 95 9.32 -13.82 16.42
C ALA A 95 8.67 -14.14 17.77
N ILE A 96 7.51 -14.81 17.78
CA ILE A 96 6.83 -15.22 19.01
C ILE A 96 7.66 -16.25 19.78
N ASN A 97 8.25 -17.23 19.11
CA ASN A 97 8.95 -18.36 19.76
C ASN A 97 10.39 -18.01 20.17
N SER A 98 11.02 -17.02 19.54
CA SER A 98 12.40 -16.66 19.85
C SER A 98 12.49 -15.92 21.20
N PRO A 99 13.46 -16.24 22.07
CA PRO A 99 13.74 -15.46 23.27
C PRO A 99 14.40 -14.10 22.96
N HIS A 100 15.03 -13.95 21.80
CA HIS A 100 15.72 -12.74 21.35
C HIS A 100 15.07 -12.18 20.09
N SER A 101 15.33 -10.89 19.80
CA SER A 101 14.88 -10.27 18.56
C SER A 101 15.51 -10.97 17.35
N ILE A 102 14.69 -11.25 16.33
CA ILE A 102 15.12 -11.87 15.07
C ILE A 102 15.26 -10.84 13.93
N GLU A 103 14.94 -9.56 14.18
CA GLU A 103 14.75 -8.52 13.17
C GLU A 103 15.98 -8.27 12.29
N THR A 104 17.16 -8.46 12.83
CA THR A 104 18.45 -8.25 12.13
C THR A 104 19.13 -9.57 11.70
N ASN A 105 18.46 -10.70 11.90
CA ASN A 105 19.00 -12.00 11.49
C ASN A 105 18.77 -12.26 9.99
N PHE A 106 19.48 -11.55 9.13
CA PHE A 106 19.38 -11.69 7.68
C PHE A 106 19.89 -13.04 7.12
N ALA A 107 20.43 -13.92 7.96
CA ALA A 107 20.69 -15.31 7.58
C ALA A 107 19.38 -16.13 7.51
N ASP A 108 18.32 -15.70 8.18
CA ASP A 108 16.99 -16.29 8.06
C ASP A 108 16.30 -15.80 6.76
N PRO A 109 15.83 -16.71 5.89
CA PRO A 109 15.25 -16.35 4.60
C PRO A 109 13.97 -15.50 4.74
N ASP A 110 13.13 -15.74 5.76
CA ASP A 110 11.89 -14.96 5.95
C ASP A 110 12.23 -13.53 6.42
N VAL A 111 13.24 -13.35 7.27
CA VAL A 111 13.71 -12.01 7.69
C VAL A 111 14.29 -11.23 6.51
N LEU A 112 15.13 -11.90 5.70
CA LEU A 112 15.71 -11.27 4.52
C LEU A 112 14.65 -10.87 3.49
N GLU A 113 13.67 -11.75 3.24
CA GLU A 113 12.60 -11.49 2.29
C GLU A 113 11.68 -10.37 2.78
N LEU A 114 11.32 -10.35 4.07
CA LEU A 114 10.58 -9.25 4.69
C LEU A 114 11.29 -7.91 4.47
N ALA A 115 12.60 -7.85 4.70
CA ALA A 115 13.37 -6.63 4.52
C ALA A 115 13.41 -6.16 3.05
N LYS A 116 13.49 -7.10 2.08
CA LYS A 116 13.43 -6.77 0.65
C LYS A 116 12.08 -6.24 0.22
N ILE A 117 10.99 -6.89 0.65
CA ILE A 117 9.63 -6.46 0.34
C ILE A 117 9.35 -5.09 0.94
N TYR A 118 9.66 -4.92 2.24
CA TYR A 118 9.56 -3.63 2.91
C TYR A 118 10.23 -2.50 2.11
N LYS A 119 11.48 -2.68 1.71
CA LYS A 119 12.23 -1.67 0.96
C LYS A 119 11.56 -1.29 -0.37
N ARG A 120 10.91 -2.24 -1.04
CA ARG A 120 10.19 -2.00 -2.29
C ARG A 120 8.90 -1.21 -2.05
N VAL A 121 8.12 -1.59 -1.03
CA VAL A 121 6.84 -0.92 -0.68
C VAL A 121 7.10 0.47 -0.13
N ASP A 122 8.10 0.64 0.74
CA ASP A 122 8.48 1.95 1.28
C ASP A 122 9.00 2.88 0.17
N GLY A 123 9.77 2.33 -0.79
CA GLY A 123 10.17 3.08 -1.99
C GLY A 123 8.97 3.55 -2.81
N GLU A 124 7.92 2.73 -2.96
CA GLU A 124 6.69 3.12 -3.64
C GLU A 124 5.92 4.21 -2.87
N ARG A 125 5.85 4.11 -1.54
CA ARG A 125 5.32 5.17 -0.67
C ARG A 125 6.03 6.51 -0.91
N VAL A 126 7.37 6.49 -0.95
CA VAL A 126 8.19 7.69 -1.21
C VAL A 126 7.90 8.25 -2.62
N HIS A 127 7.74 7.39 -3.63
CA HIS A 127 7.35 7.83 -4.98
C HIS A 127 5.98 8.51 -4.99
N LEU A 128 4.99 7.98 -4.27
CA LEU A 128 3.68 8.65 -4.13
C LEU A 128 3.84 10.06 -3.55
N MET A 129 4.59 10.21 -2.45
CA MET A 129 4.83 11.51 -1.82
C MET A 129 5.54 12.51 -2.75
N GLN A 130 6.36 12.05 -3.68
CA GLN A 130 7.11 12.88 -4.61
C GLN A 130 6.34 13.21 -5.91
N PHE A 131 5.52 12.28 -6.40
CA PHE A 131 4.99 12.33 -7.77
C PHE A 131 3.48 12.53 -7.86
N VAL A 132 2.74 12.61 -6.77
CA VAL A 132 1.33 13.04 -6.82
C VAL A 132 1.27 14.48 -7.32
N ARG A 133 0.40 14.72 -8.32
CA ARG A 133 0.09 16.05 -8.87
C ARG A 133 -1.40 16.27 -8.77
N PHE A 134 -1.76 17.26 -7.99
CA PHE A 134 -3.15 17.65 -7.82
C PHE A 134 -3.61 18.55 -8.97
N GLN A 135 -4.87 18.39 -9.36
CA GLN A 135 -5.60 19.23 -10.28
C GLN A 135 -6.78 19.82 -9.51
N LYS A 136 -6.97 21.12 -9.60
CA LYS A 136 -8.06 21.80 -8.90
C LYS A 136 -9.36 21.63 -9.65
N ALA A 137 -10.37 21.08 -9.00
CA ALA A 137 -11.72 20.96 -9.52
C ALA A 137 -12.52 22.25 -9.30
N ALA A 138 -13.60 22.42 -10.05
CA ALA A 138 -14.46 23.61 -10.02
C ALA A 138 -15.10 23.86 -8.64
N ASP A 139 -15.27 22.82 -7.83
CA ASP A 139 -15.77 22.90 -6.45
C ASP A 139 -14.68 23.27 -5.42
N GLY A 140 -13.45 23.49 -5.90
CA GLY A 140 -12.28 23.79 -5.07
C GLY A 140 -11.58 22.59 -4.44
N THR A 141 -11.99 21.36 -4.75
CA THR A 141 -11.31 20.14 -4.30
C THR A 141 -10.09 19.83 -5.18
N PHE A 142 -8.99 19.42 -4.59
CA PHE A 142 -7.79 19.02 -5.30
C PHE A 142 -7.81 17.51 -5.56
N PHE A 143 -7.92 17.12 -6.81
CA PHE A 143 -7.98 15.72 -7.25
C PHE A 143 -6.64 15.24 -7.77
N ALA A 144 -6.24 14.01 -7.40
CA ALA A 144 -5.10 13.31 -7.98
C ALA A 144 -5.42 11.83 -8.17
N ALA A 145 -5.13 11.29 -9.33
CA ALA A 145 -5.15 9.85 -9.58
C ALA A 145 -3.73 9.28 -9.51
N VAL A 146 -3.61 8.07 -9.01
CA VAL A 146 -2.35 7.32 -8.90
C VAL A 146 -2.58 5.86 -9.26
N GLU A 147 -1.49 5.16 -9.63
CA GLU A 147 -1.52 3.72 -9.90
C GLU A 147 -0.23 3.09 -9.37
N PRO A 148 -0.09 2.99 -8.04
CA PRO A 148 1.11 2.43 -7.44
C PRO A 148 1.19 0.92 -7.67
N GLN A 149 2.43 0.40 -7.74
CA GLN A 149 2.67 -1.03 -7.91
C GLN A 149 2.13 -1.84 -6.72
N PHE A 150 2.34 -1.34 -5.51
CA PHE A 150 1.89 -1.91 -4.24
C PHE A 150 0.78 -1.05 -3.65
N ASN A 151 0.03 -1.58 -2.72
CA ASN A 151 -0.98 -0.83 -1.97
C ASN A 151 -0.32 0.14 -0.97
N ALA A 152 0.42 1.12 -1.50
CA ALA A 152 1.21 2.05 -0.69
C ALA A 152 0.47 3.35 -0.35
N LEU A 153 -0.73 3.56 -0.90
CA LEU A 153 -1.50 4.79 -0.65
C LEU A 153 -1.84 4.98 0.84
N PRO A 154 -2.30 3.96 1.60
CA PRO A 154 -2.57 4.12 3.04
C PRO A 154 -1.35 4.55 3.86
N LEU A 155 -0.14 4.20 3.39
CA LEU A 155 1.11 4.58 4.05
C LEU A 155 1.54 6.03 3.78
N ALA A 156 0.95 6.66 2.76
CA ALA A 156 1.32 8.02 2.32
C ALA A 156 0.29 9.09 2.73
N VAL A 157 -0.94 8.71 3.11
CA VAL A 157 -2.03 9.67 3.33
C VAL A 157 -1.77 10.66 4.45
N ASP A 158 -1.13 10.25 5.55
CA ASP A 158 -0.78 11.15 6.65
C ASP A 158 0.17 12.27 6.19
N HIS A 159 1.12 11.95 5.31
CA HIS A 159 1.98 12.97 4.70
C HIS A 159 1.18 14.03 3.93
N PHE A 160 0.19 13.61 3.14
CA PHE A 160 -0.64 14.55 2.39
C PHE A 160 -1.55 15.37 3.30
N LYS A 161 -2.11 14.76 4.35
CA LYS A 161 -2.88 15.45 5.36
C LYS A 161 -2.06 16.57 6.04
N ASP A 162 -0.83 16.26 6.45
CA ASP A 162 0.04 17.24 7.11
C ASP A 162 0.48 18.35 6.16
N ARG A 163 0.81 18.00 4.89
CA ARG A 163 1.34 18.95 3.92
C ARG A 163 0.28 19.87 3.32
N PHE A 164 -0.95 19.38 3.17
CA PHE A 164 -2.08 20.08 2.55
C PHE A 164 -3.27 20.16 3.52
N ALA A 165 -2.97 20.49 4.78
CA ALA A 165 -3.94 20.53 5.86
C ALA A 165 -5.04 21.62 5.68
N ASP A 166 -4.75 22.64 4.88
CA ASP A 166 -5.63 23.77 4.58
C ASP A 166 -6.47 23.61 3.30
N GLN A 167 -6.40 22.44 2.64
CA GLN A 167 -7.05 22.18 1.36
C GLN A 167 -7.84 20.88 1.40
N ARG A 168 -9.01 20.86 0.75
CA ARG A 168 -9.75 19.62 0.49
C ARG A 168 -9.10 18.90 -0.67
N TRP A 169 -8.82 17.62 -0.50
CA TRP A 169 -8.21 16.82 -1.56
C TRP A 169 -8.73 15.39 -1.60
N LEU A 170 -8.62 14.81 -2.77
CA LEU A 170 -8.93 13.41 -3.05
C LEU A 170 -7.76 12.79 -3.82
N ILE A 171 -7.19 11.71 -3.28
CA ILE A 171 -6.21 10.88 -3.98
C ILE A 171 -6.86 9.53 -4.24
N TYR A 172 -6.87 9.08 -5.50
CA TYR A 172 -7.55 7.86 -5.92
C TYR A 172 -6.58 6.86 -6.55
N ASP A 173 -6.53 5.63 -6.01
CA ASP A 173 -5.80 4.51 -6.60
C ASP A 173 -6.67 3.87 -7.69
N VAL A 174 -6.30 4.13 -8.94
CA VAL A 174 -7.03 3.63 -10.13
C VAL A 174 -6.99 2.11 -10.23
N LYS A 175 -5.87 1.49 -9.83
CA LYS A 175 -5.69 0.03 -9.90
C LYS A 175 -6.61 -0.69 -8.91
N ARG A 176 -6.76 -0.14 -7.70
CA ARG A 176 -7.52 -0.77 -6.60
C ARG A 176 -8.92 -0.21 -6.44
N GLN A 177 -9.25 0.85 -7.19
CA GLN A 177 -10.57 1.47 -7.24
C GLN A 177 -11.07 2.01 -5.89
N TYR A 178 -10.16 2.57 -5.10
CA TYR A 178 -10.47 3.27 -3.88
C TYR A 178 -9.57 4.51 -3.72
N GLY A 179 -9.89 5.39 -2.80
CA GLY A 179 -9.09 6.57 -2.53
C GLY A 179 -9.32 7.11 -1.13
N TYR A 180 -8.64 8.21 -0.83
CA TYR A 180 -8.82 8.94 0.41
C TYR A 180 -9.23 10.37 0.12
N TYR A 181 -10.33 10.79 0.74
CA TYR A 181 -10.84 12.15 0.71
C TYR A 181 -10.57 12.83 2.04
N TYR A 182 -9.98 14.01 2.00
CA TYR A 182 -9.76 14.87 3.16
C TYR A 182 -10.62 16.12 3.06
N ASN A 183 -11.47 16.36 4.08
CA ASN A 183 -12.46 17.42 4.11
C ASN A 183 -12.04 18.63 4.98
N LEU A 184 -10.74 18.77 5.33
CA LEU A 184 -10.10 19.72 6.25
C LEU A 184 -10.10 19.29 7.73
N THR A 185 -10.89 18.32 8.13
CA THR A 185 -10.98 17.81 9.51
C THR A 185 -10.71 16.31 9.58
N GLU A 186 -11.40 15.57 8.76
CA GLU A 186 -11.37 14.11 8.74
C GLU A 186 -10.90 13.59 7.39
N MET A 187 -10.35 12.40 7.43
CA MET A 187 -9.93 11.67 6.25
C MET A 187 -10.77 10.40 6.15
N GLU A 188 -11.42 10.24 5.01
CA GLU A 188 -12.36 9.15 4.73
C GLU A 188 -11.85 8.33 3.56
N GLU A 189 -11.96 7.01 3.67
CA GLU A 189 -11.77 6.13 2.53
C GLU A 189 -13.01 6.19 1.65
N VAL A 190 -12.81 6.34 0.35
CA VAL A 190 -13.91 6.48 -0.62
C VAL A 190 -13.76 5.52 -1.79
N THR A 191 -14.89 5.04 -2.26
CA THR A 191 -15.02 4.26 -3.50
C THR A 191 -16.05 4.93 -4.40
N PHE A 192 -15.91 4.77 -5.71
CA PHE A 192 -16.90 5.32 -6.66
C PHE A 192 -17.78 4.18 -7.19
N GLU A 193 -19.08 4.43 -7.31
CA GLU A 193 -20.05 3.47 -7.89
C GLU A 193 -19.70 3.12 -9.34
N ASP A 194 -19.21 4.10 -10.12
CA ASP A 194 -18.70 3.89 -11.47
C ASP A 194 -17.21 4.23 -11.57
N PRO A 195 -16.32 3.24 -11.43
CA PRO A 195 -14.88 3.45 -11.54
C PRO A 195 -14.41 3.74 -12.98
N ARG A 196 -15.28 3.64 -13.99
CA ARG A 196 -14.95 3.90 -15.41
C ARG A 196 -15.08 5.35 -15.80
N GLN A 197 -15.41 6.25 -14.88
CA GLN A 197 -15.43 7.68 -15.17
C GLN A 197 -14.08 8.12 -15.76
N ALA A 198 -14.14 8.91 -16.83
CA ALA A 198 -12.96 9.24 -17.63
C ALA A 198 -11.80 9.83 -16.80
N HIS A 199 -12.10 10.70 -15.82
CA HIS A 199 -11.09 11.32 -14.97
C HIS A 199 -10.44 10.34 -13.99
N LEU A 200 -11.15 9.29 -13.55
CA LEU A 200 -10.58 8.23 -12.71
C LEU A 200 -9.60 7.36 -13.51
N VAL A 201 -9.95 7.03 -14.75
CA VAL A 201 -9.13 6.17 -15.63
C VAL A 201 -7.92 6.91 -16.19
N THR A 202 -8.11 8.14 -16.67
CA THR A 202 -7.06 8.95 -17.30
C THR A 202 -6.17 9.67 -16.31
N GLY A 203 -6.67 9.89 -15.09
CA GLY A 203 -6.02 10.74 -14.09
C GLY A 203 -6.12 12.24 -14.40
N MET A 204 -6.94 12.62 -15.38
CA MET A 204 -7.13 14.01 -15.81
C MET A 204 -8.57 14.42 -15.64
N LEU A 205 -8.81 15.52 -14.94
CA LEU A 205 -10.14 16.13 -14.87
C LEU A 205 -10.57 16.63 -16.26
N ASN A 206 -11.83 16.39 -16.61
CA ASN A 206 -12.43 17.02 -17.78
C ASN A 206 -12.46 18.53 -17.62
N GLU A 207 -12.37 19.27 -18.73
CA GLU A 207 -12.43 20.74 -18.75
C GLU A 207 -13.66 21.30 -18.01
N THR A 208 -14.78 20.61 -18.08
CA THR A 208 -16.03 20.98 -17.39
C THR A 208 -15.98 20.79 -15.87
N LEU A 209 -15.05 19.97 -15.37
CA LEU A 209 -14.85 19.69 -13.95
C LEU A 209 -13.67 20.45 -13.36
N MET A 210 -12.83 21.09 -14.20
CA MET A 210 -11.66 21.85 -13.78
C MET A 210 -12.05 23.25 -13.29
N ASP A 211 -11.27 23.78 -12.35
CA ASP A 211 -11.26 25.20 -12.03
C ASP A 211 -10.80 26.02 -13.25
N ASN A 212 -11.32 27.26 -13.38
CA ASN A 212 -11.04 28.13 -14.53
C ASN A 212 -9.54 28.44 -14.70
N ASP A 213 -8.81 28.53 -13.59
CA ASP A 213 -7.38 28.89 -13.59
C ASP A 213 -6.46 27.67 -13.68
N GLU A 214 -6.97 26.45 -13.54
CA GLU A 214 -6.17 25.22 -13.50
C GLU A 214 -5.31 25.04 -14.77
N LYS A 215 -5.83 25.30 -15.95
CA LYS A 215 -5.07 25.27 -17.22
C LYS A 215 -3.90 26.23 -17.22
N LEU A 216 -4.08 27.43 -16.65
CA LEU A 216 -3.01 28.42 -16.52
C LEU A 216 -1.91 27.88 -15.58
N PHE A 217 -2.28 27.34 -14.42
CA PHE A 217 -1.32 26.78 -13.47
C PHE A 217 -0.56 25.59 -14.06
N GLN A 218 -1.21 24.68 -14.78
CA GLN A 218 -0.53 23.59 -15.49
C GLN A 218 0.46 24.09 -16.54
N LYS A 219 0.12 25.13 -17.31
CA LYS A 219 1.03 25.76 -18.27
C LYS A 219 2.23 26.40 -17.57
N LEU A 220 2.00 27.13 -16.48
CA LEU A 220 3.07 27.74 -15.67
C LEU A 220 3.99 26.65 -15.11
N TRP A 221 3.45 25.56 -14.59
CA TRP A 221 4.23 24.43 -14.09
C TRP A 221 5.10 23.79 -15.18
N LYS A 222 4.54 23.52 -16.37
CA LYS A 222 5.31 22.99 -17.51
C LYS A 222 6.45 23.93 -17.92
N THR A 223 6.20 25.23 -17.92
CA THR A 223 7.21 26.25 -18.24
C THR A 223 8.32 26.29 -17.19
N TYR A 224 7.96 26.30 -15.91
CA TYR A 224 8.88 26.24 -14.79
C TYR A 224 9.76 24.99 -14.87
N PHE A 225 9.15 23.82 -15.05
CA PHE A 225 9.86 22.54 -15.13
C PHE A 225 10.90 22.54 -16.27
N LYS A 226 10.56 23.10 -17.43
CA LYS A 226 11.49 23.26 -18.55
C LYS A 226 12.64 24.22 -18.23
N SER A 227 12.37 25.32 -17.51
CA SER A 227 13.36 26.35 -17.22
C SER A 227 14.42 25.92 -16.19
N ILE A 228 14.06 25.04 -15.25
CA ILE A 228 15.00 24.53 -14.23
C ILE A 228 15.84 23.34 -14.72
N CYS A 229 15.51 22.77 -15.89
CA CYS A 229 16.26 21.66 -16.45
C CYS A 229 17.63 22.13 -16.97
N ILE A 230 18.70 21.63 -16.38
CA ILE A 230 20.09 21.86 -16.84
C ILE A 230 20.39 20.80 -17.91
N LYS A 231 20.45 21.22 -19.18
CA LYS A 231 20.61 20.31 -20.34
C LYS A 231 21.89 19.48 -20.27
N GLU A 232 22.98 20.05 -19.76
CA GLU A 232 24.29 19.40 -19.61
C GLU A 232 24.28 18.26 -18.57
N ARG A 233 23.29 18.26 -17.67
CA ARG A 233 23.09 17.21 -16.65
C ARG A 233 22.04 16.18 -17.03
N TRP A 234 21.51 16.25 -18.24
CA TRP A 234 20.47 15.35 -18.71
C TRP A 234 20.99 13.91 -18.78
N ASN A 235 20.45 13.03 -17.91
CA ASN A 235 20.74 11.60 -17.87
C ASN A 235 19.41 10.82 -17.93
N PRO A 236 18.98 10.36 -19.13
CA PRO A 236 17.69 9.64 -19.28
C PRO A 236 17.60 8.36 -18.46
N GLN A 237 18.70 7.64 -18.27
CA GLN A 237 18.72 6.40 -17.49
C GLN A 237 18.48 6.69 -16.01
N LYS A 238 19.23 7.64 -15.45
CA LYS A 238 19.05 8.08 -14.05
C LYS A 238 17.65 8.66 -13.83
N HIS A 239 17.17 9.47 -14.77
CA HIS A 239 15.83 10.03 -14.71
C HIS A 239 14.73 8.97 -14.62
N ARG A 240 14.83 7.86 -15.38
CA ARG A 240 13.86 6.74 -15.31
C ARG A 240 13.97 5.94 -14.01
N GLN A 241 15.15 5.88 -13.42
CA GLN A 241 15.35 5.24 -12.10
C GLN A 241 14.70 6.05 -10.98
N ASP A 242 14.93 7.38 -10.98
CA ASP A 242 14.45 8.27 -9.93
C ASP A 242 12.96 8.63 -10.09
N MET A 243 12.46 8.64 -11.34
CA MET A 243 11.06 8.93 -11.71
C MET A 243 10.54 7.82 -12.62
N PRO A 244 10.01 6.73 -12.07
CA PRO A 244 9.57 5.58 -12.84
C PRO A 244 8.50 5.95 -13.88
N VAL A 245 8.59 5.36 -15.09
CA VAL A 245 7.74 5.70 -16.24
C VAL A 245 6.25 5.52 -15.97
N ARG A 246 5.86 4.58 -15.08
CA ARG A 246 4.46 4.35 -14.69
C ARG A 246 3.77 5.58 -14.09
N TYR A 247 4.53 6.52 -13.49
CA TYR A 247 4.00 7.78 -12.96
C TYR A 247 3.79 8.85 -14.04
N TRP A 248 4.47 8.75 -15.19
CA TRP A 248 4.52 9.84 -16.18
C TRP A 248 3.14 10.24 -16.70
N LYS A 249 2.20 9.31 -16.83
CA LYS A 249 0.83 9.60 -17.27
C LYS A 249 0.05 10.51 -16.31
N TYR A 250 0.47 10.57 -15.05
CA TYR A 250 -0.16 11.41 -14.02
C TYR A 250 0.62 12.72 -13.76
N LEU A 251 1.78 12.89 -14.39
CA LEU A 251 2.64 14.06 -14.20
C LEU A 251 2.32 15.12 -15.22
N THR A 252 1.82 16.28 -14.80
CA THR A 252 1.51 17.44 -15.66
C THR A 252 2.68 17.85 -16.54
N GLU A 253 3.91 17.75 -16.04
CA GLU A 253 5.16 18.09 -16.76
C GLU A 253 5.58 17.06 -17.81
N LYS A 254 4.92 15.91 -17.90
CA LYS A 254 5.21 14.83 -18.85
C LYS A 254 4.14 14.65 -19.93
N GLN A 255 3.03 15.34 -19.79
CA GLN A 255 1.91 15.35 -20.73
C GLN A 255 2.10 16.38 -21.84
#